data_b077d798f8f38aacb64fadd2686525f0
#
_entry.id   b077d798f8f38aacb64fadd2686525f0
#
_cell.length_a   1.000
_cell.length_b   1.000
_cell.length_c   1.000
_cell.angle_alpha   90.00
_cell.angle_beta   90.00
_cell.angle_gamma   90.00
#
_symmetry.space_group_name_H-M   'P 1'
#
loop_
_entity.id
_entity.type
_entity.pdbx_description
1 polymer ?
#
loop_
_entity_poly.entity_id
_entity_poly.type
_entity_poly.pdbx_seq_one_letter_code
_entity_poly.pdbx_strand_id
1 'polypeptide(L)'
;MAGEAAIHGVATSAQALLLLFLVPLVLLLVRVNRWSRRSMQRLNLPLPPSPPRALPVIGHLHLVGPLPHVSFRDLANKHGRDLMLLRLGAVNTVVVSSPRAAAAVLRTHDHALASRSRSAVADIIFYKRTDVAFAPYGEPWRQARKVVTTHMLSARKVNSFRHDREEEARIAVAKIRAAAATAGTAAPVDMSELLGSYANDVVCRVVLGRNHRDDGRNKLLRQLIDINMSLLGGFNVEDYFPSLAVADVFTGMVVCPRARRVRKRWDELLDKLIDEHGRQREQDDASADFIHVLLAQQEEYGLTTDNVKAILLDMFEAGTETTYLVLEFAMSELMNNRHVMAKLQAEVRRRRAPAAAVGKDDEGESQQDVVREEELGDMPYLRATVKETLRLHPPVPLLLPHLSIADCEVDGYAIPAGTRLMVNAWALARDPASWEAPDEFAPERFLHGGSAAAVDSKGKDFEFLPFGSGRRICPGINFANAAVEMMLANLVYHFDWELPAWTKAVDMTEVFSLSIRRKEKLLLIPTPRLRREE
;
A
#
# COMPACT_ATOMS: atom_id res chain seq x y z
N MET A 1 4.99 -52.55 -45.02
CA MET A 1 3.87 -51.74 -45.58
C MET A 1 2.77 -51.38 -44.57
N ALA A 2 2.42 -52.23 -43.60
CA ALA A 2 1.38 -51.89 -42.61
C ALA A 2 1.85 -50.90 -41.50
N GLY A 3 3.16 -50.83 -41.23
CA GLY A 3 3.72 -49.91 -40.22
C GLY A 3 3.84 -48.46 -40.68
N GLU A 4 4.09 -48.22 -41.96
CA GLU A 4 4.26 -46.83 -42.50
C GLU A 4 2.89 -46.13 -42.66
N ALA A 5 1.82 -46.86 -42.94
CA ALA A 5 0.48 -46.29 -43.04
C ALA A 5 -0.06 -45.84 -41.63
N ALA A 6 0.30 -46.57 -40.57
CA ALA A 6 -0.07 -46.19 -39.20
C ALA A 6 0.64 -44.94 -38.70
N ILE A 7 1.92 -44.75 -39.05
CA ILE A 7 2.72 -43.56 -38.67
C ILE A 7 2.21 -42.32 -39.42
N HIS A 8 1.85 -42.45 -40.70
CA HIS A 8 1.25 -41.33 -41.45
C HIS A 8 -0.15 -40.93 -40.96
N GLY A 9 -0.98 -41.89 -40.55
CA GLY A 9 -2.30 -41.59 -39.97
C GLY A 9 -2.25 -40.88 -38.64
N VAL A 10 -1.31 -41.20 -37.76
CA VAL A 10 -1.08 -40.54 -36.48
C VAL A 10 -0.50 -39.13 -36.65
N ALA A 11 0.44 -38.95 -37.61
CA ALA A 11 1.01 -37.63 -37.90
C ALA A 11 -0.03 -36.66 -38.51
N THR A 12 -0.92 -37.14 -39.37
CA THR A 12 -1.99 -36.33 -39.95
C THR A 12 -3.08 -35.97 -38.95
N SER A 13 -3.39 -36.84 -37.99
CA SER A 13 -4.35 -36.54 -36.88
C SER A 13 -3.79 -35.54 -35.89
N ALA A 14 -2.50 -35.63 -35.56
CA ALA A 14 -1.83 -34.66 -34.68
C ALA A 14 -1.73 -33.28 -35.34
N GLN A 15 -1.43 -33.20 -36.62
CA GLN A 15 -1.43 -31.95 -37.38
C GLN A 15 -2.83 -31.34 -37.50
N ALA A 16 -3.84 -32.15 -37.75
CA ALA A 16 -5.23 -31.70 -37.78
C ALA A 16 -5.71 -31.16 -36.41
N LEU A 17 -5.36 -31.81 -35.30
CA LEU A 17 -5.62 -31.33 -33.96
C LEU A 17 -4.87 -30.03 -33.67
N LEU A 18 -3.61 -29.93 -34.07
CA LEU A 18 -2.82 -28.69 -33.88
C LEU A 18 -3.44 -27.52 -34.65
N LEU A 19 -3.89 -27.73 -35.89
CA LEU A 19 -4.57 -26.72 -36.70
C LEU A 19 -5.95 -26.35 -36.10
N LEU A 20 -6.69 -27.31 -35.56
CA LEU A 20 -7.99 -27.13 -34.95
C LEU A 20 -7.93 -26.21 -33.70
N PHE A 21 -6.79 -26.19 -32.98
CA PHE A 21 -6.55 -25.31 -31.86
C PHE A 21 -5.83 -24.00 -32.22
N LEU A 22 -4.86 -24.07 -33.15
CA LEU A 22 -4.06 -22.90 -33.55
C LEU A 22 -4.86 -21.89 -34.37
N VAL A 23 -5.69 -22.35 -35.29
CA VAL A 23 -6.49 -21.45 -36.15
C VAL A 23 -7.51 -20.63 -35.34
N PRO A 24 -8.33 -21.20 -34.47
CA PRO A 24 -9.22 -20.41 -33.59
C PRO A 24 -8.44 -19.47 -32.67
N LEU A 25 -7.30 -19.92 -32.14
CA LEU A 25 -6.44 -19.09 -31.28
C LEU A 25 -5.89 -17.88 -32.05
N VAL A 26 -5.38 -18.10 -33.28
CA VAL A 26 -4.88 -17.00 -34.15
C VAL A 26 -6.02 -16.07 -34.54
N LEU A 27 -7.20 -16.60 -34.91
CA LEU A 27 -8.36 -15.80 -35.24
C LEU A 27 -8.86 -14.98 -34.03
N LEU A 28 -8.85 -15.56 -32.84
CA LEU A 28 -9.16 -14.88 -31.59
C LEU A 28 -8.16 -13.75 -31.32
N LEU A 29 -6.88 -14.02 -31.46
CA LEU A 29 -5.81 -13.02 -31.28
C LEU A 29 -5.89 -11.89 -32.31
N VAL A 30 -6.20 -12.21 -33.56
CA VAL A 30 -6.42 -11.21 -34.63
C VAL A 30 -7.68 -10.37 -34.32
N ARG A 31 -8.76 -10.99 -33.83
CA ARG A 31 -10.01 -10.31 -33.50
C ARG A 31 -9.85 -9.38 -32.29
N VAL A 32 -9.14 -9.82 -31.26
CA VAL A 32 -8.78 -9.01 -30.09
C VAL A 32 -7.89 -7.82 -30.49
N ASN A 33 -6.90 -8.06 -31.34
CA ASN A 33 -6.00 -7.02 -31.83
C ASN A 33 -6.72 -6.00 -32.74
N ARG A 34 -7.66 -6.44 -33.57
CA ARG A 34 -8.49 -5.55 -34.41
C ARG A 34 -9.50 -4.74 -33.59
N TRP A 35 -10.07 -5.31 -32.55
CA TRP A 35 -11.00 -4.61 -31.65
C TRP A 35 -10.28 -3.52 -30.85
N SER A 36 -9.12 -3.83 -30.32
CA SER A 36 -8.23 -2.86 -29.67
C SER A 36 -7.86 -1.68 -30.59
N ARG A 37 -7.51 -1.97 -31.86
CA ARG A 37 -7.19 -0.92 -32.85
C ARG A 37 -8.41 -0.05 -33.26
N ARG A 38 -9.61 -0.62 -33.35
CA ARG A 38 -10.84 0.13 -33.72
C ARG A 38 -11.30 1.07 -32.62
N SER A 39 -11.11 0.70 -31.35
CA SER A 39 -11.40 1.58 -30.21
C SER A 39 -10.44 2.79 -30.18
N MET A 40 -9.20 2.60 -30.63
CA MET A 40 -8.15 3.62 -30.62
C MET A 40 -8.32 4.72 -31.69
N GLN A 41 -9.08 4.48 -32.78
CA GLN A 41 -9.21 5.43 -33.90
C GLN A 41 -10.31 6.50 -33.71
N ARG A 42 -11.09 6.45 -32.62
CA ARG A 42 -12.25 7.32 -32.43
C ARG A 42 -11.92 8.78 -32.11
N LEU A 43 -10.75 9.07 -31.52
CA LEU A 43 -10.41 10.42 -31.04
C LEU A 43 -9.62 11.27 -32.03
N ASN A 44 -9.20 10.75 -33.18
CA ASN A 44 -8.31 11.46 -34.14
C ASN A 44 -7.02 12.04 -33.53
N LEU A 45 -6.59 11.52 -32.38
CA LEU A 45 -5.41 11.94 -31.65
C LEU A 45 -4.36 10.81 -31.64
N PRO A 46 -3.07 11.13 -31.54
CA PRO A 46 -2.03 10.11 -31.38
C PRO A 46 -2.17 9.39 -30.03
N LEU A 47 -1.75 8.15 -29.99
CA LEU A 47 -1.56 7.43 -28.72
C LEU A 47 -0.29 7.87 -28.03
N PRO A 48 -0.19 7.70 -26.69
CA PRO A 48 1.07 7.92 -26.00
C PRO A 48 2.22 7.08 -26.61
N PRO A 49 3.46 7.60 -26.59
CA PRO A 49 4.63 6.87 -27.07
C PRO A 49 4.74 5.47 -26.44
N SER A 50 5.26 4.52 -27.20
CA SER A 50 5.36 3.13 -26.78
C SER A 50 6.75 2.57 -27.10
N PRO A 51 7.36 1.73 -26.24
CA PRO A 51 8.58 1.04 -26.59
C PRO A 51 8.39 0.19 -27.86
N PRO A 52 9.41 0.10 -28.72
CA PRO A 52 9.36 -0.81 -29.88
C PRO A 52 9.37 -2.28 -29.43
N ARG A 53 9.04 -3.20 -30.37
CA ARG A 53 9.13 -4.64 -30.18
C ARG A 53 8.16 -5.25 -29.18
N ALA A 54 6.90 -4.80 -29.20
CA ALA A 54 5.85 -5.56 -28.54
C ALA A 54 5.76 -6.97 -29.11
N LEU A 55 6.00 -8.00 -28.27
CA LEU A 55 5.95 -9.40 -28.71
C LEU A 55 4.49 -9.84 -28.94
N PRO A 56 4.25 -10.82 -29.82
CA PRO A 56 2.94 -11.44 -29.95
C PRO A 56 2.47 -11.97 -28.58
N VAL A 57 1.18 -11.92 -28.30
CA VAL A 57 0.51 -12.35 -27.07
C VAL A 57 0.92 -11.54 -25.86
N ILE A 58 2.18 -11.61 -25.41
CA ILE A 58 2.64 -11.02 -24.15
C ILE A 58 2.89 -9.51 -24.20
N GLY A 59 2.96 -8.91 -25.39
CA GLY A 59 3.22 -7.48 -25.54
C GLY A 59 4.58 -7.07 -24.97
N HIS A 60 4.58 -6.13 -24.03
CA HIS A 60 5.78 -5.61 -23.38
C HIS A 60 6.05 -6.24 -22.00
N LEU A 61 5.35 -7.31 -21.60
CA LEU A 61 5.59 -7.98 -20.31
C LEU A 61 7.06 -8.42 -20.13
N HIS A 62 7.76 -8.78 -21.21
CA HIS A 62 9.17 -9.16 -21.19
C HIS A 62 10.13 -8.01 -20.82
N LEU A 63 9.65 -6.75 -20.83
CA LEU A 63 10.43 -5.56 -20.45
C LEU A 63 10.24 -5.20 -18.96
N VAL A 64 9.30 -5.86 -18.29
CA VAL A 64 9.01 -5.61 -16.88
C VAL A 64 9.89 -6.51 -16.01
N GLY A 65 10.80 -5.90 -15.29
CA GLY A 65 11.69 -6.60 -14.36
C GLY A 65 11.05 -6.88 -13.00
N PRO A 66 11.84 -7.40 -12.03
CA PRO A 66 11.35 -7.75 -10.69
C PRO A 66 10.86 -6.55 -9.88
N LEU A 67 11.31 -5.34 -10.22
CA LEU A 67 10.82 -4.06 -9.67
C LEU A 67 10.12 -3.26 -10.77
N PRO A 68 8.81 -3.42 -10.96
CA PRO A 68 8.07 -2.78 -12.06
C PRO A 68 8.16 -1.25 -12.06
N HIS A 69 8.15 -0.60 -10.89
CA HIS A 69 8.28 0.85 -10.77
C HIS A 69 9.61 1.38 -11.32
N VAL A 70 10.72 0.65 -11.09
CA VAL A 70 12.04 0.97 -11.66
C VAL A 70 12.04 0.74 -13.16
N SER A 71 11.56 -0.44 -13.60
CA SER A 71 11.47 -0.77 -15.04
C SER A 71 10.65 0.25 -15.81
N PHE A 72 9.52 0.69 -15.25
CA PHE A 72 8.65 1.68 -15.89
C PHE A 72 9.28 3.07 -15.94
N ARG A 73 10.02 3.52 -14.90
CA ARG A 73 10.81 4.75 -14.96
C ARG A 73 11.85 4.69 -16.08
N ASP A 74 12.60 3.60 -16.14
CA ASP A 74 13.70 3.46 -17.10
C ASP A 74 13.18 3.40 -18.55
N LEU A 75 12.05 2.73 -18.77
CA LEU A 75 11.36 2.70 -20.06
C LEU A 75 10.77 4.09 -20.41
N ALA A 76 10.14 4.77 -19.44
CA ALA A 76 9.55 6.08 -19.65
C ALA A 76 10.62 7.11 -20.03
N ASN A 77 11.77 7.13 -19.36
CA ASN A 77 12.89 8.00 -19.71
C ASN A 77 13.39 7.83 -21.14
N LYS A 78 13.23 6.64 -21.73
CA LYS A 78 13.67 6.33 -23.10
C LYS A 78 12.60 6.57 -24.16
N HIS A 79 11.32 6.39 -23.83
CA HIS A 79 10.27 6.26 -24.83
C HIS A 79 9.11 7.26 -24.68
N GLY A 80 8.84 7.75 -23.45
CA GLY A 80 7.75 8.69 -23.21
C GLY A 80 7.69 9.11 -21.76
N ARG A 81 8.49 10.13 -21.44
CA ARG A 81 8.72 10.59 -20.04
C ARG A 81 7.43 10.94 -19.30
N ASP A 82 6.48 11.61 -19.95
CA ASP A 82 5.24 12.03 -19.29
C ASP A 82 4.22 10.90 -19.27
N LEU A 83 3.91 10.35 -20.44
CA LEU A 83 2.96 9.27 -20.65
C LEU A 83 3.58 8.22 -21.57
N MET A 84 3.53 6.97 -21.16
CA MET A 84 4.05 5.85 -21.97
C MET A 84 2.98 4.76 -22.05
N LEU A 85 2.67 4.32 -23.28
CA LEU A 85 1.75 3.22 -23.53
C LEU A 85 2.50 1.89 -23.56
N LEU A 86 2.10 0.97 -22.70
CA LEU A 86 2.53 -0.42 -22.69
C LEU A 86 1.36 -1.34 -23.03
N ARG A 87 1.63 -2.39 -23.77
CA ARG A 87 0.71 -3.53 -23.87
C ARG A 87 1.22 -4.64 -22.96
N LEU A 88 0.57 -4.83 -21.82
CA LEU A 88 0.91 -5.88 -20.85
C LEU A 88 -0.06 -7.06 -21.05
N GLY A 89 0.40 -8.08 -21.77
CA GLY A 89 -0.48 -9.14 -22.26
C GLY A 89 -1.51 -8.60 -23.27
N ALA A 90 -2.78 -8.77 -22.96
CA ALA A 90 -3.91 -8.23 -23.73
C ALA A 90 -4.38 -6.84 -23.24
N VAL A 91 -3.78 -6.29 -22.17
CA VAL A 91 -4.24 -5.06 -21.52
C VAL A 91 -3.37 -3.87 -21.90
N ASN A 92 -3.99 -2.84 -22.47
CA ASN A 92 -3.34 -1.56 -22.69
C ASN A 92 -3.18 -0.83 -21.36
N THR A 93 -1.96 -0.42 -21.05
CA THR A 93 -1.60 0.23 -19.80
C THR A 93 -0.81 1.50 -20.09
N VAL A 94 -1.28 2.64 -19.61
CA VAL A 94 -0.54 3.91 -19.66
C VAL A 94 0.19 4.10 -18.33
N VAL A 95 1.49 4.30 -18.41
CA VAL A 95 2.34 4.66 -17.26
C VAL A 95 2.50 6.17 -17.25
N VAL A 96 2.22 6.77 -16.10
CA VAL A 96 2.31 8.22 -15.85
C VAL A 96 3.53 8.47 -14.98
N SER A 97 4.51 9.24 -15.49
CA SER A 97 5.83 9.38 -14.84
C SER A 97 6.30 10.83 -14.68
N SER A 98 5.45 11.84 -14.96
CA SER A 98 5.76 13.25 -14.69
C SER A 98 4.67 13.92 -13.84
N PRO A 99 5.02 14.95 -13.03
CA PRO A 99 4.04 15.69 -12.22
C PRO A 99 2.92 16.32 -13.05
N ARG A 100 3.26 16.83 -14.25
CA ARG A 100 2.30 17.41 -15.18
C ARG A 100 1.26 16.40 -15.64
N ALA A 101 1.70 15.24 -16.10
CA ALA A 101 0.80 14.16 -16.55
C ALA A 101 0.01 13.57 -15.37
N ALA A 102 0.61 13.45 -14.17
CA ALA A 102 -0.10 13.03 -12.97
C ALA A 102 -1.22 14.02 -12.60
N ALA A 103 -0.98 15.33 -12.70
CA ALA A 103 -2.01 16.35 -12.51
C ALA A 103 -3.13 16.26 -13.55
N ALA A 104 -2.79 16.02 -14.81
CA ALA A 104 -3.79 15.83 -15.86
C ALA A 104 -4.68 14.60 -15.57
N VAL A 105 -4.09 13.47 -15.16
CA VAL A 105 -4.82 12.21 -14.88
C VAL A 105 -5.62 12.28 -13.59
N LEU A 106 -5.02 12.74 -12.47
CA LEU A 106 -5.60 12.63 -11.13
C LEU A 106 -6.41 13.85 -10.69
N ARG A 107 -6.35 14.97 -11.43
CA ARG A 107 -7.10 16.20 -11.13
C ARG A 107 -7.98 16.61 -12.30
N THR A 108 -7.39 16.85 -13.48
CA THR A 108 -8.14 17.40 -14.62
C THR A 108 -9.15 16.41 -15.20
N HIS A 109 -8.71 15.16 -15.43
CA HIS A 109 -9.53 14.09 -16.00
C HIS A 109 -9.96 13.04 -14.98
N ASP A 110 -9.86 13.36 -13.67
CA ASP A 110 -10.10 12.45 -12.57
C ASP A 110 -11.44 11.71 -12.69
N HIS A 111 -12.53 12.39 -13.07
CA HIS A 111 -13.85 11.75 -13.22
C HIS A 111 -13.83 10.60 -14.23
N ALA A 112 -13.19 10.78 -15.38
CA ALA A 112 -13.11 9.76 -16.43
C ALA A 112 -12.11 8.64 -16.10
N LEU A 113 -11.15 8.91 -15.23
CA LEU A 113 -10.01 8.02 -14.92
C LEU A 113 -10.04 7.45 -13.49
N ALA A 114 -11.06 7.76 -12.68
CA ALA A 114 -11.11 7.35 -11.28
C ALA A 114 -11.58 5.90 -11.05
N SER A 115 -11.94 5.12 -12.07
CA SER A 115 -12.32 3.72 -11.85
C SER A 115 -11.11 2.84 -11.56
N ARG A 116 -11.33 1.60 -11.15
CA ARG A 116 -10.28 0.61 -10.89
C ARG A 116 -10.26 -0.47 -11.94
N SER A 117 -9.07 -0.86 -12.37
CA SER A 117 -8.90 -1.99 -13.27
C SER A 117 -9.37 -3.29 -12.60
N ARG A 118 -9.84 -4.24 -13.39
CA ARG A 118 -10.22 -5.55 -12.87
C ARG A 118 -8.99 -6.28 -12.32
N SER A 119 -9.17 -6.94 -11.20
CA SER A 119 -8.23 -7.92 -10.65
C SER A 119 -9.02 -9.15 -10.18
N ALA A 120 -8.63 -10.32 -10.67
CA ALA A 120 -9.30 -11.58 -10.32
C ALA A 120 -9.15 -11.90 -8.82
N VAL A 121 -8.01 -11.59 -8.25
CA VAL A 121 -7.75 -11.76 -6.81
C VAL A 121 -8.62 -10.81 -5.99
N ALA A 122 -8.67 -9.52 -6.36
CA ALA A 122 -9.52 -8.55 -5.67
C ALA A 122 -11.01 -8.87 -5.81
N ASP A 123 -11.46 -9.38 -6.97
CA ASP A 123 -12.84 -9.87 -7.15
C ASP A 123 -13.20 -10.96 -6.14
N ILE A 124 -12.24 -11.85 -5.79
CA ILE A 124 -12.44 -12.93 -4.83
C ILE A 124 -12.36 -12.39 -3.40
N ILE A 125 -11.30 -11.71 -3.02
CA ILE A 125 -10.99 -11.31 -1.64
C ILE A 125 -11.95 -10.23 -1.15
N PHE A 126 -12.20 -9.18 -1.96
CA PHE A 126 -13.03 -8.04 -1.60
C PHE A 126 -14.48 -8.15 -2.08
N TYR A 127 -15.06 -9.35 -2.03
CA TYR A 127 -16.52 -9.54 -2.25
C TYR A 127 -17.00 -8.90 -3.57
N LYS A 128 -16.36 -9.29 -4.70
CA LYS A 128 -16.57 -8.68 -6.03
C LYS A 128 -16.18 -7.21 -6.09
N ARG A 129 -15.19 -6.81 -5.27
CA ARG A 129 -14.71 -5.42 -5.14
C ARG A 129 -15.80 -4.46 -4.69
N THR A 130 -16.41 -4.76 -3.56
CA THR A 130 -17.40 -3.90 -2.88
C THR A 130 -16.76 -3.04 -1.78
N ASP A 131 -15.43 -3.02 -1.74
CA ASP A 131 -14.53 -2.28 -0.87
C ASP A 131 -14.35 -0.79 -1.30
N VAL A 132 -13.45 -0.06 -0.65
CA VAL A 132 -13.10 1.31 -1.01
C VAL A 132 -11.88 1.37 -1.93
N ALA A 133 -10.93 0.46 -1.78
CA ALA A 133 -9.66 0.48 -2.51
C ALA A 133 -9.82 0.03 -3.97
N PHE A 134 -10.47 -1.10 -4.24
CA PHE A 134 -10.56 -1.77 -5.55
C PHE A 134 -11.92 -1.63 -6.24
N ALA A 135 -12.95 -1.14 -5.55
CA ALA A 135 -14.28 -0.99 -6.15
C ALA A 135 -14.28 -0.09 -7.40
N PRO A 136 -15.03 -0.44 -8.45
CA PRO A 136 -15.25 0.42 -9.60
C PRO A 136 -15.83 1.78 -9.16
N TYR A 137 -15.52 2.84 -9.93
CA TYR A 137 -16.13 4.14 -9.68
C TYR A 137 -17.62 4.12 -10.00
N GLY A 138 -18.44 4.49 -9.04
CA GLY A 138 -19.90 4.48 -9.15
C GLY A 138 -20.56 4.84 -7.82
N GLU A 139 -21.90 4.78 -7.76
CA GLU A 139 -22.65 5.14 -6.55
C GLU A 139 -22.32 4.24 -5.35
N PRO A 140 -22.24 2.90 -5.48
CA PRO A 140 -21.89 2.05 -4.34
C PRO A 140 -20.54 2.42 -3.73
N TRP A 141 -19.54 2.69 -4.58
CA TRP A 141 -18.23 3.15 -4.12
C TRP A 141 -18.32 4.50 -3.40
N ARG A 142 -19.12 5.46 -3.91
CA ARG A 142 -19.28 6.77 -3.26
C ARG A 142 -19.85 6.65 -1.86
N GLN A 143 -20.83 5.77 -1.66
CA GLN A 143 -21.43 5.52 -0.35
C GLN A 143 -20.40 4.88 0.61
N ALA A 144 -19.74 3.80 0.22
CA ALA A 144 -18.68 3.17 1.01
C ALA A 144 -17.57 4.18 1.36
N ARG A 145 -17.12 4.97 0.38
CA ARG A 145 -16.10 6.02 0.57
C ARG A 145 -16.57 7.10 1.56
N LYS A 146 -17.83 7.52 1.48
CA LYS A 146 -18.41 8.54 2.37
C LYS A 146 -18.43 8.05 3.81
N VAL A 147 -18.87 6.82 4.06
CA VAL A 147 -18.85 6.22 5.41
C VAL A 147 -17.42 6.23 5.98
N VAL A 148 -16.45 5.72 5.22
CA VAL A 148 -15.06 5.64 5.66
C VAL A 148 -14.48 7.02 5.96
N THR A 149 -14.68 8.01 5.09
CA THR A 149 -14.08 9.34 5.27
C THR A 149 -14.76 10.18 6.33
N THR A 150 -16.07 10.01 6.54
CA THR A 150 -16.85 10.83 7.48
C THR A 150 -16.86 10.23 8.89
N HIS A 151 -17.07 8.93 8.99
CA HIS A 151 -17.33 8.28 10.27
C HIS A 151 -16.14 7.50 10.84
N MET A 152 -15.26 6.96 9.99
CA MET A 152 -14.16 6.10 10.44
C MET A 152 -12.81 6.82 10.47
N LEU A 153 -12.45 7.57 9.42
CA LEU A 153 -11.11 8.16 9.22
C LEU A 153 -11.14 9.70 9.19
N SER A 154 -12.21 10.34 9.66
CA SER A 154 -12.21 11.78 9.90
C SER A 154 -11.17 12.16 10.95
N ALA A 155 -10.61 13.38 10.88
CA ALA A 155 -9.61 13.83 11.85
C ALA A 155 -10.10 13.71 13.32
N ARG A 156 -11.38 14.04 13.57
CA ARG A 156 -11.99 13.87 14.89
C ARG A 156 -11.96 12.42 15.36
N LYS A 157 -12.35 11.47 14.49
CA LYS A 157 -12.40 10.04 14.84
C LYS A 157 -11.00 9.46 15.02
N VAL A 158 -10.04 9.85 14.17
CA VAL A 158 -8.63 9.46 14.35
C VAL A 158 -8.08 9.95 15.69
N ASN A 159 -8.39 11.20 16.09
CA ASN A 159 -7.95 11.74 17.36
C ASN A 159 -8.59 11.03 18.56
N SER A 160 -9.82 10.51 18.46
CA SER A 160 -10.44 9.75 19.58
C SER A 160 -9.68 8.48 19.94
N PHE A 161 -8.92 7.91 19.01
CA PHE A 161 -8.06 6.73 19.23
C PHE A 161 -6.61 7.10 19.63
N ARG A 162 -6.34 8.33 20.07
CA ARG A 162 -5.00 8.76 20.51
C ARG A 162 -4.47 7.89 21.63
N HIS A 163 -5.29 7.68 22.67
CA HIS A 163 -4.91 6.86 23.82
C HIS A 163 -4.53 5.43 23.43
N ASP A 164 -5.26 4.83 22.49
CA ASP A 164 -4.96 3.48 21.99
C ASP A 164 -3.60 3.42 21.28
N ARG A 165 -3.25 4.44 20.48
CA ARG A 165 -1.93 4.52 19.83
C ARG A 165 -0.79 4.70 20.84
N GLU A 166 -1.00 5.55 21.86
CA GLU A 166 -0.04 5.78 22.94
C GLU A 166 0.22 4.50 23.74
N GLU A 167 -0.86 3.77 24.07
CA GLU A 167 -0.76 2.50 24.78
C GLU A 167 -0.03 1.43 23.96
N GLU A 168 -0.31 1.31 22.65
CA GLU A 168 0.39 0.35 21.81
C GLU A 168 1.87 0.71 21.64
N ALA A 169 2.21 1.99 21.55
CA ALA A 169 3.60 2.45 21.54
C ALA A 169 4.30 2.11 22.87
N ARG A 170 3.63 2.31 24.02
CA ARG A 170 4.14 1.95 25.34
C ARG A 170 4.45 0.45 25.44
N ILE A 171 3.55 -0.40 24.95
CA ILE A 171 3.74 -1.86 24.94
C ILE A 171 4.92 -2.24 24.04
N ALA A 172 5.05 -1.63 22.88
CA ALA A 172 6.17 -1.87 21.96
C ALA A 172 7.51 -1.47 22.61
N VAL A 173 7.59 -0.29 23.24
CA VAL A 173 8.77 0.17 23.99
C VAL A 173 9.12 -0.80 25.12
N ALA A 174 8.12 -1.25 25.87
CA ALA A 174 8.34 -2.22 26.96
C ALA A 174 8.90 -3.56 26.44
N LYS A 175 8.40 -4.06 25.30
CA LYS A 175 8.92 -5.26 24.65
C LYS A 175 10.40 -5.12 24.25
N ILE A 176 10.78 -3.96 23.68
CA ILE A 176 12.17 -3.67 23.31
C ILE A 176 13.07 -3.63 24.56
N ARG A 177 12.62 -2.95 25.64
CA ARG A 177 13.36 -2.90 26.92
C ARG A 177 13.57 -4.29 27.51
N ALA A 178 12.52 -5.12 27.54
CA ALA A 178 12.61 -6.49 28.01
C ALA A 178 13.59 -7.33 27.20
N ALA A 179 13.57 -7.21 25.86
CA ALA A 179 14.51 -7.88 24.97
C ALA A 179 15.96 -7.43 25.24
N ALA A 180 16.20 -6.12 25.42
CA ALA A 180 17.51 -5.57 25.74
C ALA A 180 18.04 -6.07 27.10
N ALA A 181 17.16 -6.19 28.11
CA ALA A 181 17.55 -6.66 29.46
C ALA A 181 17.88 -8.15 29.50
N THR A 182 17.15 -8.98 28.73
CA THR A 182 17.28 -10.47 28.81
C THR A 182 18.51 -10.99 28.07
N ALA A 183 18.95 -10.31 27.02
CA ALA A 183 19.94 -10.81 26.09
C ALA A 183 21.39 -10.40 26.43
N GLY A 184 21.65 -9.66 27.52
CA GLY A 184 22.90 -8.93 27.65
C GLY A 184 23.03 -7.88 26.54
N THR A 185 24.06 -7.05 26.53
CA THR A 185 24.18 -5.86 25.69
C THR A 185 24.32 -6.11 24.17
N ALA A 186 24.07 -7.32 23.63
CA ALA A 186 24.45 -7.65 22.25
C ALA A 186 23.41 -8.40 21.40
N ALA A 187 22.21 -8.72 21.90
CA ALA A 187 21.25 -9.45 21.06
C ALA A 187 20.40 -8.49 20.22
N PRO A 188 20.32 -8.71 18.90
CA PRO A 188 19.51 -7.87 18.03
C PRO A 188 18.03 -8.17 18.20
N VAL A 189 17.21 -7.11 18.13
CA VAL A 189 15.75 -7.17 18.06
C VAL A 189 15.32 -7.24 16.61
N ASP A 190 14.38 -8.12 16.27
CA ASP A 190 13.72 -8.16 14.97
C ASP A 190 12.70 -6.99 14.88
N MET A 191 13.16 -5.87 14.33
CA MET A 191 12.35 -4.68 14.18
C MET A 191 11.22 -4.86 13.16
N SER A 192 11.42 -5.67 12.13
CA SER A 192 10.36 -5.97 11.14
C SER A 192 9.16 -6.64 11.82
N GLU A 193 9.42 -7.62 12.71
CA GLU A 193 8.37 -8.29 13.47
C GLU A 193 7.72 -7.36 14.49
N LEU A 194 8.50 -6.58 15.20
CA LEU A 194 8.02 -5.67 16.24
C LEU A 194 7.15 -4.55 15.65
N LEU A 195 7.62 -3.88 14.58
CA LEU A 195 6.89 -2.78 13.94
C LEU A 195 5.62 -3.29 13.24
N GLY A 196 5.69 -4.47 12.62
CA GLY A 196 4.51 -5.12 12.05
C GLY A 196 3.47 -5.50 13.12
N SER A 197 3.92 -5.96 14.28
CA SER A 197 3.02 -6.23 15.43
C SER A 197 2.40 -4.95 15.95
N TYR A 198 3.19 -3.88 16.13
CA TYR A 198 2.68 -2.57 16.55
C TYR A 198 1.58 -2.05 15.61
N ALA A 199 1.86 -1.99 14.30
CA ALA A 199 0.91 -1.50 13.31
C ALA A 199 -0.40 -2.31 13.32
N ASN A 200 -0.30 -3.64 13.36
CA ASN A 200 -1.45 -4.53 13.45
C ASN A 200 -2.24 -4.35 14.75
N ASP A 201 -1.55 -4.19 15.88
CA ASP A 201 -2.19 -4.04 17.18
C ASP A 201 -2.95 -2.70 17.29
N VAL A 202 -2.38 -1.60 16.74
CA VAL A 202 -3.10 -0.30 16.64
C VAL A 202 -4.37 -0.45 15.78
N VAL A 203 -4.27 -1.12 14.62
CA VAL A 203 -5.43 -1.33 13.75
C VAL A 203 -6.48 -2.21 14.43
N CYS A 204 -6.07 -3.28 15.11
CA CYS A 204 -6.99 -4.14 15.86
C CYS A 204 -7.76 -3.37 16.94
N ARG A 205 -7.10 -2.48 17.70
CA ARG A 205 -7.81 -1.65 18.68
C ARG A 205 -8.85 -0.74 18.06
N VAL A 206 -8.49 -0.09 16.95
CA VAL A 206 -9.41 0.85 16.28
C VAL A 206 -10.56 0.14 15.59
N VAL A 207 -10.31 -1.03 15.01
CA VAL A 207 -11.34 -1.79 14.27
C VAL A 207 -12.22 -2.62 15.19
N LEU A 208 -11.64 -3.21 16.25
CA LEU A 208 -12.30 -4.17 17.13
C LEU A 208 -12.62 -3.61 18.54
N GLY A 209 -12.27 -2.36 18.82
CA GLY A 209 -12.44 -1.72 20.13
C GLY A 209 -11.54 -2.28 21.24
N ARG A 210 -10.86 -3.39 21.01
CA ARG A 210 -9.96 -4.06 21.95
C ARG A 210 -8.87 -4.85 21.25
N ASN A 211 -7.87 -5.22 22.02
CA ASN A 211 -6.79 -6.06 21.52
C ASN A 211 -7.09 -7.54 21.78
N HIS A 212 -6.76 -8.39 20.82
CA HIS A 212 -6.97 -9.85 20.85
C HIS A 212 -5.64 -10.62 20.84
N ARG A 213 -4.62 -10.12 21.54
CA ARG A 213 -3.29 -10.77 21.59
C ARG A 213 -3.36 -12.14 22.26
N ASP A 214 -4.08 -12.23 23.37
CA ASP A 214 -4.09 -13.41 24.24
C ASP A 214 -4.79 -14.61 23.59
N ASP A 215 -5.76 -14.37 22.71
CA ASP A 215 -6.46 -15.41 21.96
C ASP A 215 -5.85 -15.70 20.58
N GLY A 216 -4.74 -15.05 20.24
CA GLY A 216 -3.98 -15.25 19.00
C GLY A 216 -4.62 -14.66 17.74
N ARG A 217 -5.74 -13.96 17.83
CA ARG A 217 -6.44 -13.38 16.67
C ARG A 217 -5.60 -12.32 15.97
N ASN A 218 -4.86 -11.47 16.69
CA ASN A 218 -3.97 -10.48 16.11
C ASN A 218 -2.91 -11.13 15.21
N LYS A 219 -2.34 -12.25 15.64
CA LYS A 219 -1.37 -13.02 14.84
C LYS A 219 -2.02 -13.62 13.59
N LEU A 220 -3.24 -14.14 13.73
CA LEU A 220 -4.00 -14.69 12.60
C LEU A 220 -4.31 -13.61 11.57
N LEU A 221 -4.79 -12.44 12.00
CA LEU A 221 -5.07 -11.28 11.13
C LEU A 221 -3.82 -10.91 10.34
N ARG A 222 -2.69 -10.73 11.00
CA ARG A 222 -1.43 -10.41 10.35
C ARG A 222 -1.01 -11.44 9.30
N GLN A 223 -1.12 -12.73 9.61
CA GLN A 223 -0.84 -13.81 8.64
C GLN A 223 -1.75 -13.75 7.41
N LEU A 224 -3.03 -13.44 7.61
CA LEU A 224 -3.98 -13.30 6.50
C LEU A 224 -3.66 -12.07 5.64
N ILE A 225 -3.30 -10.95 6.25
CA ILE A 225 -2.86 -9.73 5.55
C ILE A 225 -1.62 -10.02 4.69
N ASP A 226 -0.59 -10.65 5.23
CA ASP A 226 0.62 -11.01 4.49
C ASP A 226 0.32 -11.87 3.25
N ILE A 227 -0.58 -12.84 3.40
CA ILE A 227 -0.98 -13.69 2.28
C ILE A 227 -1.75 -12.88 1.23
N ASN A 228 -2.66 -12.01 1.64
CA ASN A 228 -3.44 -11.16 0.72
C ASN A 228 -2.54 -10.20 -0.06
N MET A 229 -1.62 -9.51 0.61
CA MET A 229 -0.67 -8.61 -0.05
C MET A 229 0.17 -9.35 -1.11
N SER A 230 0.63 -10.56 -0.78
CA SER A 230 1.36 -11.41 -1.73
C SER A 230 0.50 -11.84 -2.94
N LEU A 231 -0.80 -12.11 -2.74
CA LEU A 231 -1.72 -12.48 -3.82
C LEU A 231 -2.09 -11.29 -4.70
N LEU A 232 -2.38 -10.13 -4.10
CA LEU A 232 -2.78 -8.91 -4.81
C LEU A 232 -1.63 -8.34 -5.66
N GLY A 233 -0.39 -8.39 -5.14
CA GLY A 233 0.79 -7.91 -5.85
C GLY A 233 1.44 -8.94 -6.76
N GLY A 234 1.01 -10.21 -6.71
CA GLY A 234 1.53 -11.29 -7.52
C GLY A 234 1.20 -11.14 -9.01
N PHE A 235 1.92 -11.88 -9.84
CA PHE A 235 1.59 -12.00 -11.26
C PHE A 235 0.37 -12.92 -11.42
N ASN A 236 -0.80 -12.32 -11.61
CA ASN A 236 -2.04 -13.05 -11.87
C ASN A 236 -2.34 -13.00 -13.36
N VAL A 237 -2.33 -14.14 -14.02
CA VAL A 237 -2.45 -14.24 -15.50
C VAL A 237 -3.72 -13.56 -15.99
N GLU A 238 -4.82 -13.67 -15.26
CA GLU A 238 -6.13 -13.11 -15.60
C GLU A 238 -6.15 -11.58 -15.62
N ASP A 239 -5.29 -10.94 -14.85
CA ASP A 239 -5.15 -9.48 -14.81
C ASP A 239 -4.49 -8.93 -16.09
N TYR A 240 -3.80 -9.80 -16.85
CA TYR A 240 -3.14 -9.49 -18.11
C TYR A 240 -3.83 -10.13 -19.32
N PHE A 241 -4.58 -11.21 -19.11
CA PHE A 241 -5.32 -11.94 -20.13
C PHE A 241 -6.78 -12.20 -19.67
N PRO A 242 -7.64 -11.14 -19.64
CA PRO A 242 -9.00 -11.25 -19.09
C PRO A 242 -9.89 -12.29 -19.79
N SER A 243 -9.58 -12.65 -21.04
CA SER A 243 -10.28 -13.72 -21.77
C SER A 243 -10.08 -15.10 -21.17
N LEU A 244 -8.99 -15.33 -20.43
CA LEU A 244 -8.74 -16.61 -19.75
C LEU A 244 -9.61 -16.75 -18.51
N ALA A 245 -10.02 -15.66 -17.86
CA ALA A 245 -10.97 -15.69 -16.75
C ALA A 245 -12.36 -16.22 -17.17
N VAL A 246 -12.73 -16.06 -18.45
CA VAL A 246 -13.97 -16.62 -19.03
C VAL A 246 -13.83 -18.13 -19.23
N ALA A 247 -12.64 -18.61 -19.61
CA ALA A 247 -12.37 -20.03 -19.79
C ALA A 247 -12.49 -20.82 -18.49
N ASP A 248 -12.18 -20.22 -17.35
CA ASP A 248 -12.31 -20.84 -16.01
C ASP A 248 -13.76 -21.25 -15.71
N VAL A 249 -14.74 -20.46 -16.16
CA VAL A 249 -16.18 -20.78 -16.00
C VAL A 249 -16.56 -22.06 -16.76
N PHE A 250 -15.88 -22.36 -17.88
CA PHE A 250 -16.19 -23.52 -18.71
C PHE A 250 -15.33 -24.74 -18.41
N THR A 251 -14.11 -24.54 -17.90
CA THR A 251 -13.16 -25.64 -17.68
C THR A 251 -13.11 -26.14 -16.24
N GLY A 252 -13.69 -25.38 -15.28
CA GLY A 252 -13.59 -25.68 -13.85
C GLY A 252 -12.15 -25.65 -13.32
N MET A 253 -11.19 -25.16 -14.11
CA MET A 253 -9.84 -24.90 -13.66
C MET A 253 -9.88 -23.71 -12.72
N VAL A 254 -9.69 -23.97 -11.43
CA VAL A 254 -9.81 -22.98 -10.37
C VAL A 254 -8.66 -21.98 -10.48
N VAL A 255 -8.94 -20.86 -11.14
CA VAL A 255 -8.06 -19.68 -11.14
C VAL A 255 -8.02 -19.15 -9.70
N CYS A 256 -6.84 -18.95 -9.15
CA CYS A 256 -6.62 -18.49 -7.79
C CYS A 256 -7.22 -19.36 -6.65
N PRO A 257 -6.96 -20.68 -6.59
CA PRO A 257 -7.48 -21.52 -5.50
C PRO A 257 -6.98 -21.09 -4.12
N ARG A 258 -5.81 -20.45 -4.08
CA ARG A 258 -5.23 -19.88 -2.85
C ARG A 258 -6.04 -18.69 -2.37
N ALA A 259 -6.46 -17.78 -3.25
CA ALA A 259 -7.31 -16.64 -2.91
C ALA A 259 -8.67 -17.08 -2.34
N ARG A 260 -9.30 -18.10 -2.93
CA ARG A 260 -10.58 -18.66 -2.42
C ARG A 260 -10.43 -19.28 -1.02
N ARG A 261 -9.32 -19.98 -0.74
CA ARG A 261 -9.05 -20.54 0.59
C ARG A 261 -8.84 -19.44 1.64
N VAL A 262 -8.11 -18.39 1.27
CA VAL A 262 -7.87 -17.26 2.16
C VAL A 262 -9.16 -16.49 2.40
N ARG A 263 -9.98 -16.25 1.34
CA ARG A 263 -11.30 -15.64 1.48
C ARG A 263 -12.17 -16.39 2.49
N LYS A 264 -12.21 -17.73 2.44
CA LYS A 264 -12.98 -18.51 3.40
C LYS A 264 -12.51 -18.28 4.85
N ARG A 265 -11.20 -18.21 5.08
CA ARG A 265 -10.67 -17.91 6.42
C ARG A 265 -11.05 -16.51 6.89
N TRP A 266 -11.07 -15.52 5.98
CA TRP A 266 -11.56 -14.18 6.27
C TRP A 266 -13.05 -14.18 6.60
N ASP A 267 -13.87 -14.91 5.83
CA ASP A 267 -15.32 -15.03 6.11
C ASP A 267 -15.57 -15.57 7.51
N GLU A 268 -14.92 -16.69 7.87
CA GLU A 268 -15.04 -17.31 9.20
C GLU A 268 -14.64 -16.35 10.34
N LEU A 269 -13.60 -15.55 10.14
CA LEU A 269 -13.14 -14.58 11.12
C LEU A 269 -14.07 -13.36 11.20
N LEU A 270 -14.41 -12.75 10.06
CA LEU A 270 -15.21 -11.53 10.02
C LEU A 270 -16.65 -11.77 10.46
N ASP A 271 -17.27 -12.92 10.09
CA ASP A 271 -18.61 -13.27 10.57
C ASP A 271 -18.63 -13.36 12.09
N LYS A 272 -17.63 -14.01 12.68
CA LYS A 272 -17.51 -14.10 14.14
C LYS A 272 -17.35 -12.73 14.80
N LEU A 273 -16.49 -11.86 14.24
CA LEU A 273 -16.27 -10.53 14.77
C LEU A 273 -17.53 -9.65 14.68
N ILE A 274 -18.23 -9.68 13.53
CA ILE A 274 -19.47 -8.94 13.33
C ILE A 274 -20.57 -9.43 14.29
N ASP A 275 -20.71 -10.74 14.46
CA ASP A 275 -21.67 -11.33 15.38
C ASP A 275 -21.38 -10.98 16.86
N GLU A 276 -20.12 -10.99 17.26
CA GLU A 276 -19.70 -10.58 18.61
C GLU A 276 -20.07 -9.12 18.88
N HIS A 277 -19.83 -8.20 17.92
CA HIS A 277 -20.15 -6.77 18.05
C HIS A 277 -21.67 -6.50 17.95
N GLY A 278 -22.39 -7.24 17.11
CA GLY A 278 -23.85 -7.10 16.99
C GLY A 278 -24.63 -7.45 18.27
N ARG A 279 -24.02 -8.23 19.18
CA ARG A 279 -24.60 -8.56 20.50
C ARG A 279 -24.30 -7.53 21.58
N GLN A 280 -23.28 -6.66 21.38
CA GLN A 280 -22.82 -5.66 22.36
C GLN A 280 -23.37 -4.26 22.03
N ARG A 281 -24.67 -4.09 21.95
CA ARG A 281 -25.40 -3.00 21.29
C ARG A 281 -25.33 -1.61 21.93
N GLU A 282 -24.58 -1.37 23.02
CA GLU A 282 -24.55 -0.07 23.71
C GLU A 282 -23.10 0.41 23.93
N GLN A 283 -22.54 1.16 22.98
CA GLN A 283 -21.38 2.01 23.23
C GLN A 283 -21.65 3.44 22.75
N ASP A 284 -21.17 4.40 23.54
CA ASP A 284 -21.19 5.83 23.21
C ASP A 284 -20.54 6.07 21.83
N ASP A 285 -21.18 6.86 20.98
CA ASP A 285 -20.77 7.10 19.56
C ASP A 285 -19.31 7.61 19.43
N ALA A 286 -18.80 8.30 20.46
CA ALA A 286 -17.44 8.82 20.49
C ALA A 286 -16.35 7.74 20.69
N SER A 287 -16.65 6.66 21.42
CA SER A 287 -15.74 5.54 21.70
C SER A 287 -15.97 4.31 20.82
N ALA A 288 -16.98 4.33 19.95
CA ALA A 288 -17.33 3.22 19.08
C ALA A 288 -16.17 2.85 18.13
N ASP A 289 -15.82 1.57 18.07
CA ASP A 289 -14.87 1.04 17.11
C ASP A 289 -15.45 1.02 15.68
N PHE A 290 -14.61 0.65 14.70
CA PHE A 290 -15.03 0.69 13.29
C PHE A 290 -16.12 -0.32 12.94
N ILE A 291 -16.18 -1.48 13.60
CA ILE A 291 -17.28 -2.45 13.37
C ILE A 291 -18.59 -1.85 13.86
N HIS A 292 -18.64 -1.28 15.05
CA HIS A 292 -19.84 -0.63 15.57
C HIS A 292 -20.29 0.54 14.67
N VAL A 293 -19.34 1.38 14.22
CA VAL A 293 -19.63 2.47 13.28
C VAL A 293 -20.25 1.93 11.99
N LEU A 294 -19.67 0.89 11.38
CA LEU A 294 -20.18 0.32 10.13
C LEU A 294 -21.57 -0.29 10.28
N LEU A 295 -21.81 -1.02 11.37
CA LEU A 295 -23.11 -1.62 11.66
C LEU A 295 -24.18 -0.55 11.94
N ALA A 296 -23.84 0.53 12.65
CA ALA A 296 -24.75 1.65 12.90
C ALA A 296 -25.12 2.42 11.62
N GLN A 297 -24.17 2.52 10.67
CA GLN A 297 -24.37 3.25 9.42
C GLN A 297 -24.87 2.36 8.27
N GLN A 298 -25.03 1.05 8.50
CA GLN A 298 -25.32 0.08 7.45
C GLN A 298 -26.63 0.39 6.70
N GLU A 299 -27.69 0.72 7.42
CA GLU A 299 -29.02 1.00 6.83
C GLU A 299 -29.02 2.35 6.10
N GLU A 300 -28.48 3.42 6.71
CA GLU A 300 -28.46 4.77 6.14
C GLU A 300 -27.73 4.80 4.79
N TYR A 301 -26.61 4.07 4.67
CA TYR A 301 -25.78 4.06 3.47
C TYR A 301 -26.07 2.87 2.54
N GLY A 302 -27.07 2.05 2.86
CA GLY A 302 -27.44 0.89 2.05
C GLY A 302 -26.32 -0.15 1.91
N LEU A 303 -25.52 -0.34 2.95
CA LEU A 303 -24.41 -1.29 2.94
C LEU A 303 -24.91 -2.72 3.15
N THR A 304 -24.46 -3.65 2.32
CA THR A 304 -24.65 -5.07 2.54
C THR A 304 -23.61 -5.61 3.53
N THR A 305 -23.84 -6.81 4.06
CA THR A 305 -22.82 -7.50 4.89
C THR A 305 -21.51 -7.70 4.14
N ASP A 306 -21.56 -7.97 2.83
CA ASP A 306 -20.38 -8.06 1.97
C ASP A 306 -19.63 -6.71 1.90
N ASN A 307 -20.33 -5.56 1.84
CA ASN A 307 -19.70 -4.25 1.90
C ASN A 307 -19.01 -4.03 3.26
N VAL A 308 -19.67 -4.37 4.37
CA VAL A 308 -19.09 -4.25 5.71
C VAL A 308 -17.80 -5.07 5.80
N LYS A 309 -17.85 -6.34 5.41
CA LYS A 309 -16.66 -7.22 5.39
C LYS A 309 -15.54 -6.67 4.51
N ALA A 310 -15.87 -6.19 3.30
CA ALA A 310 -14.90 -5.64 2.36
C ALA A 310 -14.22 -4.38 2.91
N ILE A 311 -14.99 -3.48 3.55
CA ILE A 311 -14.43 -2.26 4.18
C ILE A 311 -13.55 -2.63 5.38
N LEU A 312 -13.94 -3.62 6.19
CA LEU A 312 -13.11 -4.09 7.30
C LEU A 312 -11.79 -4.67 6.81
N LEU A 313 -11.79 -5.42 5.70
CA LEU A 313 -10.57 -5.90 5.05
C LEU A 313 -9.66 -4.74 4.64
N ASP A 314 -10.22 -3.70 3.98
CA ASP A 314 -9.44 -2.49 3.65
C ASP A 314 -8.77 -1.89 4.89
N MET A 315 -9.49 -1.80 6.01
CA MET A 315 -8.96 -1.21 7.24
C MET A 315 -7.82 -2.04 7.83
N PHE A 316 -7.99 -3.36 7.91
CA PHE A 316 -6.95 -4.26 8.42
C PHE A 316 -5.71 -4.24 7.53
N GLU A 317 -5.88 -4.40 6.21
CA GLU A 317 -4.76 -4.53 5.29
C GLU A 317 -4.01 -3.21 5.10
N ALA A 318 -4.73 -2.16 4.73
CA ALA A 318 -4.09 -0.89 4.41
C ALA A 318 -3.47 -0.22 5.65
N GLY A 319 -4.16 -0.30 6.80
CA GLY A 319 -3.67 0.31 8.05
C GLY A 319 -2.46 -0.40 8.64
N THR A 320 -2.39 -1.73 8.53
CA THR A 320 -1.28 -2.53 9.07
C THR A 320 -0.05 -2.46 8.18
N GLU A 321 -0.19 -2.86 6.92
CA GLU A 321 0.93 -3.06 6.01
C GLU A 321 1.69 -1.78 5.73
N THR A 322 1.00 -0.71 5.34
CA THR A 322 1.67 0.52 4.94
C THR A 322 2.33 1.24 6.11
N THR A 323 1.70 1.22 7.29
CA THR A 323 2.24 1.83 8.52
C THR A 323 3.55 1.17 8.93
N TYR A 324 3.58 -0.16 8.95
CA TYR A 324 4.79 -0.89 9.31
C TYR A 324 5.92 -0.64 8.32
N LEU A 325 5.62 -0.62 7.00
CA LEU A 325 6.64 -0.39 5.97
C LEU A 325 7.31 0.98 6.10
N VAL A 326 6.51 2.03 6.33
CA VAL A 326 7.07 3.38 6.54
C VAL A 326 7.98 3.41 7.75
N LEU A 327 7.60 2.79 8.87
CA LEU A 327 8.42 2.70 10.08
C LEU A 327 9.72 1.91 9.85
N GLU A 328 9.64 0.78 9.15
CA GLU A 328 10.80 -0.05 8.83
C GLU A 328 11.80 0.68 7.93
N PHE A 329 11.31 1.35 6.86
CA PHE A 329 12.15 2.15 5.98
C PHE A 329 12.73 3.38 6.70
N ALA A 330 11.94 4.07 7.55
CA ALA A 330 12.42 5.19 8.34
C ALA A 330 13.58 4.79 9.24
N MET A 331 13.44 3.70 10.01
CA MET A 331 14.50 3.19 10.86
C MET A 331 15.71 2.74 10.04
N SER A 332 15.51 2.14 8.88
CA SER A 332 16.58 1.70 7.99
C SER A 332 17.40 2.89 7.46
N GLU A 333 16.71 3.94 7.00
CA GLU A 333 17.38 5.17 6.55
C GLU A 333 18.11 5.89 7.67
N LEU A 334 17.52 5.96 8.85
CA LEU A 334 18.16 6.56 10.03
C LEU A 334 19.41 5.80 10.45
N MET A 335 19.43 4.47 10.29
CA MET A 335 20.63 3.66 10.57
C MET A 335 21.73 3.86 9.53
N ASN A 336 21.39 4.07 8.26
CA ASN A 336 22.35 4.37 7.21
C ASN A 336 22.80 5.85 7.23
N ASN A 337 21.97 6.76 7.79
CA ASN A 337 22.22 8.21 7.86
C ASN A 337 22.34 8.66 9.33
N ARG A 338 23.42 8.28 10.00
CA ARG A 338 23.63 8.52 11.43
C ARG A 338 23.51 9.98 11.86
N HIS A 339 23.91 10.92 11.00
CA HIS A 339 23.78 12.35 11.26
C HIS A 339 22.31 12.81 11.31
N VAL A 340 21.43 12.20 10.49
CA VAL A 340 19.98 12.45 10.52
C VAL A 340 19.37 11.87 11.80
N MET A 341 19.77 10.63 12.17
CA MET A 341 19.37 10.01 13.44
C MET A 341 19.71 10.91 14.63
N ALA A 342 20.95 11.42 14.69
CA ALA A 342 21.39 12.28 15.79
C ALA A 342 20.57 13.59 15.88
N LYS A 343 20.25 14.22 14.73
CA LYS A 343 19.40 15.43 14.71
C LYS A 343 17.97 15.13 15.19
N LEU A 344 17.39 14.02 14.73
CA LEU A 344 16.05 13.59 15.14
C LEU A 344 16.00 13.29 16.63
N GLN A 345 16.97 12.54 17.15
CA GLN A 345 17.10 12.27 18.58
C GLN A 345 17.26 13.55 19.40
N ALA A 346 18.06 14.50 18.92
CA ALA A 346 18.25 15.78 19.59
C ALA A 346 16.95 16.60 19.67
N GLU A 347 16.12 16.62 18.58
CA GLU A 347 14.83 17.29 18.59
C GLU A 347 13.88 16.65 19.60
N VAL A 348 13.63 15.34 19.48
CA VAL A 348 12.65 14.61 20.30
C VAL A 348 13.04 14.63 21.78
N ARG A 349 14.35 14.45 22.08
CA ARG A 349 14.87 14.43 23.45
C ARG A 349 14.88 15.79 24.13
N ARG A 350 15.14 16.87 23.36
CA ARG A 350 15.11 18.27 23.89
C ARG A 350 13.70 18.70 24.25
N ARG A 351 12.71 18.37 23.43
CA ARG A 351 11.32 18.77 23.66
C ARG A 351 10.71 18.09 24.89
N ARG A 352 11.26 16.95 25.29
CA ARG A 352 10.84 16.22 26.48
C ARG A 352 11.88 16.28 27.62
N ALA A 353 12.68 17.35 27.72
CA ALA A 353 13.47 17.62 28.92
C ALA A 353 12.51 17.69 30.13
N PRO A 354 12.87 17.19 31.33
CA PRO A 354 11.94 17.03 32.42
C PRO A 354 11.25 18.36 32.72
N ALA A 355 9.92 18.37 32.62
CA ALA A 355 9.13 19.39 33.32
C ALA A 355 9.47 19.24 34.80
N ALA A 356 10.14 20.26 35.34
CA ALA A 356 10.50 20.31 36.74
C ALA A 356 9.26 19.93 37.60
N ALA A 357 9.44 18.91 38.42
CA ALA A 357 8.66 18.52 39.57
C ALA A 357 7.23 19.12 39.68
N VAL A 358 6.24 18.45 39.10
CA VAL A 358 4.86 18.56 39.54
C VAL A 358 4.55 17.25 40.31
N GLY A 359 4.14 17.43 41.55
CA GLY A 359 3.69 16.49 42.58
C GLY A 359 3.77 14.98 42.32
N LYS A 360 4.45 14.29 43.18
CA LYS A 360 4.45 12.82 43.28
C LYS A 360 3.05 12.39 43.76
N ASP A 361 2.29 11.79 42.86
CA ASP A 361 1.17 10.93 43.21
C ASP A 361 1.54 9.51 42.70
N ASP A 362 1.52 8.55 43.62
CA ASP A 362 2.10 7.19 43.47
C ASP A 362 1.46 6.29 42.39
N GLU A 363 0.41 6.74 41.71
CA GLU A 363 -0.22 6.00 40.59
C GLU A 363 0.21 6.47 39.18
N GLY A 364 1.04 7.51 39.09
CA GLY A 364 1.39 8.20 37.82
C GLY A 364 2.63 7.71 37.11
N GLU A 365 3.48 6.83 37.66
CA GLU A 365 4.78 6.48 37.06
C GLU A 365 4.69 5.70 35.75
N SER A 366 3.63 4.90 35.53
CA SER A 366 3.50 4.10 34.33
C SER A 366 3.03 4.86 33.08
N GLN A 367 2.30 5.98 33.26
CA GLN A 367 1.77 6.79 32.13
C GLN A 367 2.76 7.84 31.60
N GLN A 368 3.78 8.23 32.37
CA GLN A 368 4.75 9.27 31.99
C GLN A 368 5.89 8.77 31.09
N ASP A 369 5.90 7.50 30.71
CA ASP A 369 7.06 6.87 30.08
C ASP A 369 7.08 6.85 28.54
N VAL A 370 6.05 7.36 27.84
CA VAL A 370 6.03 7.49 26.37
C VAL A 370 5.92 8.95 25.93
N VAL A 371 6.49 9.26 24.76
CA VAL A 371 6.24 10.52 24.06
C VAL A 371 4.76 10.53 23.68
N ARG A 372 4.03 11.58 24.07
CA ARG A 372 2.60 11.68 23.79
C ARG A 372 2.33 12.31 22.43
N GLU A 373 1.21 11.97 21.81
CA GLU A 373 0.83 12.49 20.49
C GLU A 373 0.69 14.03 20.49
N GLU A 374 0.25 14.64 21.59
CA GLU A 374 0.16 16.09 21.73
C GLU A 374 1.52 16.82 21.69
N GLU A 375 2.61 16.13 22.04
CA GLU A 375 3.97 16.65 22.03
C GLU A 375 4.55 16.67 20.59
N LEU A 376 4.01 15.85 19.66
CA LEU A 376 4.53 15.70 18.30
C LEU A 376 4.28 16.95 17.43
N GLY A 377 3.30 17.77 17.78
CA GLY A 377 2.97 19.01 17.06
C GLY A 377 4.14 19.95 16.87
N ASP A 378 5.08 19.99 17.81
CA ASP A 378 6.24 20.86 17.85
C ASP A 378 7.54 20.20 17.39
N MET A 379 7.46 19.08 16.66
CA MET A 379 8.60 18.30 16.16
C MET A 379 8.70 18.36 14.63
N PRO A 380 9.14 19.47 14.04
CA PRO A 380 9.23 19.64 12.59
C PRO A 380 10.21 18.68 11.92
N TYR A 381 11.33 18.32 12.58
CA TYR A 381 12.30 17.39 12.03
C TYR A 381 11.77 15.96 11.97
N LEU A 382 10.98 15.55 12.97
CA LEU A 382 10.26 14.27 12.96
C LEU A 382 9.33 14.16 11.73
N ARG A 383 8.49 15.19 11.51
CA ARG A 383 7.60 15.22 10.34
C ARG A 383 8.34 15.26 9.02
N ALA A 384 9.44 16.02 8.96
CA ALA A 384 10.31 16.07 7.79
C ALA A 384 10.93 14.69 7.50
N THR A 385 11.36 13.97 8.54
CA THR A 385 11.90 12.60 8.42
C THR A 385 10.85 11.64 7.87
N VAL A 386 9.60 11.70 8.35
CA VAL A 386 8.50 10.87 7.83
C VAL A 386 8.17 11.22 6.38
N LYS A 387 8.12 12.51 6.03
CA LYS A 387 7.90 12.94 4.63
C LYS A 387 9.01 12.45 3.71
N GLU A 388 10.27 12.53 4.12
CA GLU A 388 11.41 12.09 3.32
C GLU A 388 11.42 10.56 3.15
N THR A 389 11.03 9.83 4.19
CA THR A 389 10.82 8.38 4.10
C THR A 389 9.74 8.04 3.06
N LEU A 390 8.59 8.72 3.12
CA LEU A 390 7.49 8.54 2.16
C LEU A 390 7.89 8.94 0.74
N ARG A 391 8.79 9.91 0.57
CA ARG A 391 9.31 10.32 -0.74
C ARG A 391 10.18 9.22 -1.36
N LEU A 392 11.18 8.75 -0.61
CA LEU A 392 12.10 7.73 -1.11
C LEU A 392 11.45 6.33 -1.15
N HIS A 393 10.62 6.01 -0.19
CA HIS A 393 10.03 4.68 -0.03
C HIS A 393 8.50 4.75 0.07
N PRO A 394 7.79 5.22 -1.00
CA PRO A 394 6.34 5.17 -1.00
C PRO A 394 5.89 3.70 -0.94
N PRO A 395 5.09 3.30 0.07
CA PRO A 395 4.71 1.89 0.24
C PRO A 395 4.08 1.26 -1.00
N VAL A 396 3.29 2.04 -1.75
CA VAL A 396 2.64 1.61 -2.99
C VAL A 396 3.19 2.43 -4.17
N PRO A 397 4.36 2.05 -4.75
CA PRO A 397 5.14 2.89 -5.65
C PRO A 397 4.45 3.21 -6.98
N LEU A 398 3.53 2.36 -7.44
CA LEU A 398 2.76 2.55 -8.68
C LEU A 398 1.33 3.02 -8.42
N LEU A 399 0.98 3.32 -7.18
CA LEU A 399 -0.38 3.47 -6.69
C LEU A 399 -1.27 2.28 -7.08
N LEU A 400 -2.57 2.31 -6.72
CA LEU A 400 -3.50 1.30 -7.21
C LEU A 400 -3.91 1.65 -8.64
N PRO A 401 -3.88 0.68 -9.59
CA PRO A 401 -4.18 0.95 -10.99
C PRO A 401 -5.55 1.58 -11.21
N HIS A 402 -5.58 2.66 -11.98
CA HIS A 402 -6.80 3.31 -12.44
C HIS A 402 -7.32 2.66 -13.72
N LEU A 403 -8.57 2.93 -14.07
CA LEU A 403 -9.21 2.52 -15.32
C LEU A 403 -9.97 3.69 -15.93
N SER A 404 -9.73 3.94 -17.21
CA SER A 404 -10.54 4.88 -17.99
C SER A 404 -11.94 4.31 -18.24
N ILE A 405 -12.99 5.04 -17.86
CA ILE A 405 -14.38 4.65 -18.11
C ILE A 405 -14.95 5.29 -19.39
N ALA A 406 -14.26 6.28 -19.94
CA ALA A 406 -14.63 6.98 -21.16
C ALA A 406 -13.39 7.31 -21.98
N ASP A 407 -13.57 7.49 -23.29
CA ASP A 407 -12.53 8.04 -24.14
C ASP A 407 -12.22 9.47 -23.68
N CYS A 408 -10.93 9.79 -23.46
CA CYS A 408 -10.51 11.13 -23.09
C CYS A 408 -9.16 11.50 -23.73
N GLU A 409 -8.89 12.79 -23.78
CA GLU A 409 -7.61 13.35 -24.19
C GLU A 409 -6.80 13.71 -22.94
N VAL A 410 -5.55 13.29 -22.89
CA VAL A 410 -4.60 13.67 -21.84
C VAL A 410 -3.31 14.14 -22.49
N ASP A 411 -2.96 15.41 -22.29
CA ASP A 411 -1.73 16.02 -22.83
C ASP A 411 -1.55 15.82 -24.36
N GLY A 412 -2.64 15.92 -25.13
CA GLY A 412 -2.62 15.74 -26.59
C GLY A 412 -2.63 14.29 -27.06
N TYR A 413 -2.77 13.33 -26.16
CA TYR A 413 -2.84 11.91 -26.46
C TYR A 413 -4.24 11.34 -26.21
N ALA A 414 -4.68 10.43 -27.07
CA ALA A 414 -5.89 9.65 -26.86
C ALA A 414 -5.69 8.60 -25.78
N ILE A 415 -6.58 8.60 -24.77
CA ILE A 415 -6.71 7.54 -23.78
C ILE A 415 -8.07 6.89 -23.95
N PRO A 416 -8.18 5.77 -24.66
CA PRO A 416 -9.44 5.08 -24.88
C PRO A 416 -10.06 4.52 -23.60
N ALA A 417 -11.38 4.41 -23.56
CA ALA A 417 -12.09 3.70 -22.51
C ALA A 417 -11.56 2.26 -22.35
N GLY A 418 -11.45 1.79 -21.11
CA GLY A 418 -10.87 0.49 -20.79
C GLY A 418 -9.33 0.47 -20.71
N THR A 419 -8.67 1.61 -20.87
CA THR A 419 -7.23 1.72 -20.67
C THR A 419 -6.92 1.71 -19.17
N ARG A 420 -5.96 0.85 -18.75
CA ARG A 420 -5.38 0.87 -17.40
C ARG A 420 -4.40 2.02 -17.31
N LEU A 421 -4.37 2.72 -16.17
CA LEU A 421 -3.37 3.75 -15.89
C LEU A 421 -2.65 3.41 -14.58
N MET A 422 -1.33 3.53 -14.59
CA MET A 422 -0.46 3.38 -13.43
C MET A 422 0.33 4.67 -13.23
N VAL A 423 0.20 5.29 -12.06
CA VAL A 423 0.98 6.48 -11.71
C VAL A 423 2.21 6.03 -10.94
N ASN A 424 3.39 6.29 -11.49
CA ASN A 424 4.65 5.90 -10.87
C ASN A 424 5.07 6.94 -9.81
N ALA A 425 4.42 6.91 -8.64
CA ALA A 425 4.69 7.83 -7.53
C ALA A 425 6.15 7.78 -7.07
N TRP A 426 6.79 6.61 -7.16
CA TRP A 426 8.20 6.42 -6.85
C TRP A 426 9.12 7.18 -7.82
N ALA A 427 8.78 7.19 -9.12
CA ALA A 427 9.54 7.93 -10.12
C ALA A 427 9.31 9.44 -10.00
N LEU A 428 8.06 9.88 -9.72
CA LEU A 428 7.74 11.29 -9.47
C LEU A 428 8.57 11.85 -8.31
N ALA A 429 8.67 11.10 -7.23
CA ALA A 429 9.41 11.47 -6.02
C ALA A 429 10.94 11.44 -6.19
N ARG A 430 11.43 10.98 -7.34
CA ARG A 430 12.86 10.93 -7.70
C ARG A 430 13.17 11.67 -9.00
N ASP A 431 12.25 12.46 -9.53
CA ASP A 431 12.50 13.25 -10.74
C ASP A 431 13.48 14.39 -10.45
N PRO A 432 14.69 14.40 -11.07
CA PRO A 432 15.67 15.46 -10.83
C PRO A 432 15.21 16.85 -11.32
N ALA A 433 14.13 16.92 -12.11
CA ALA A 433 13.52 18.22 -12.47
C ALA A 433 12.72 18.83 -11.31
N SER A 434 12.28 18.01 -10.34
CA SER A 434 11.49 18.42 -9.18
C SER A 434 12.28 18.38 -7.88
N TRP A 435 13.30 17.51 -7.79
CA TRP A 435 14.02 17.23 -6.55
C TRP A 435 15.52 17.40 -6.71
N GLU A 436 16.11 18.22 -5.87
CA GLU A 436 17.56 18.34 -5.72
C GLU A 436 18.09 17.08 -5.01
N ALA A 437 19.21 16.50 -5.48
CA ALA A 437 19.78 15.25 -4.98
C ALA A 437 18.67 14.18 -4.70
N PRO A 438 17.95 13.73 -5.74
CA PRO A 438 16.68 12.99 -5.60
C PRO A 438 16.81 11.63 -4.90
N ASP A 439 17.99 11.03 -4.89
CA ASP A 439 18.25 9.72 -4.27
C ASP A 439 18.86 9.83 -2.85
N GLU A 440 19.14 11.05 -2.36
CA GLU A 440 19.65 11.27 -1.02
C GLU A 440 18.51 11.38 0.01
N PHE A 441 18.73 10.78 1.20
CA PHE A 441 17.83 10.92 2.34
C PHE A 441 18.14 12.19 3.12
N ALA A 442 17.43 13.27 2.84
CA ALA A 442 17.65 14.60 3.38
C ALA A 442 16.35 15.25 3.90
N PRO A 443 15.92 14.95 5.14
CA PRO A 443 14.72 15.55 5.75
C PRO A 443 14.71 17.08 5.73
N GLU A 444 15.87 17.70 5.73
CA GLU A 444 16.05 19.14 5.72
C GLU A 444 15.36 19.85 4.56
N ARG A 445 15.14 19.13 3.44
CA ARG A 445 14.41 19.69 2.29
C ARG A 445 12.97 20.10 2.63
N PHE A 446 12.35 19.44 3.61
CA PHE A 446 10.99 19.74 4.07
C PHE A 446 10.91 20.73 5.23
N LEU A 447 12.05 21.19 5.76
CA LEU A 447 12.08 22.21 6.80
C LEU A 447 11.93 23.61 6.23
N HIS A 448 11.64 24.58 7.10
CA HIS A 448 11.59 25.99 6.72
C HIS A 448 12.90 26.43 6.06
N GLY A 449 12.81 27.00 4.85
CA GLY A 449 13.96 27.37 4.02
C GLY A 449 14.54 26.24 3.18
N GLY A 450 14.08 25.01 3.32
CA GLY A 450 14.48 23.90 2.47
C GLY A 450 13.82 23.93 1.08
N SER A 451 14.39 23.20 0.12
CA SER A 451 13.96 23.19 -1.29
C SER A 451 12.52 22.71 -1.50
N ALA A 452 11.97 21.90 -0.57
CA ALA A 452 10.64 21.34 -0.61
C ALA A 452 9.77 21.75 0.62
N ALA A 453 10.08 22.88 1.26
CA ALA A 453 9.40 23.34 2.47
C ALA A 453 7.88 23.50 2.29
N ALA A 454 7.42 23.88 1.10
CA ALA A 454 6.01 24.05 0.77
C ALA A 454 5.31 22.76 0.30
N VAL A 455 6.06 21.69 0.01
CA VAL A 455 5.54 20.46 -0.55
C VAL A 455 4.84 19.62 0.54
N ASP A 456 3.61 19.16 0.25
CA ASP A 456 2.82 18.35 1.18
C ASP A 456 2.29 17.06 0.52
N SER A 457 2.08 16.04 1.32
CA SER A 457 1.57 14.71 0.92
C SER A 457 0.06 14.64 0.70
N LYS A 458 -0.65 15.78 0.75
CA LYS A 458 -2.13 15.84 0.66
C LYS A 458 -2.68 15.81 -0.77
N GLY A 459 -1.87 15.37 -1.75
CA GLY A 459 -2.29 15.14 -3.13
C GLY A 459 -2.49 16.39 -3.97
N LYS A 460 -1.90 17.52 -3.59
CA LYS A 460 -1.88 18.78 -4.37
C LYS A 460 -0.56 18.98 -5.11
N ASP A 461 0.52 18.45 -4.57
CA ASP A 461 1.87 18.55 -5.08
C ASP A 461 2.20 17.25 -5.83
N PHE A 462 2.06 17.28 -7.16
CA PHE A 462 2.08 16.10 -8.00
C PHE A 462 3.46 15.44 -8.15
N GLU A 463 4.50 16.11 -7.71
CA GLU A 463 5.84 15.53 -7.51
C GLU A 463 5.92 14.62 -6.28
N PHE A 464 4.97 14.74 -5.33
CA PHE A 464 4.96 14.01 -4.06
C PHE A 464 3.59 13.40 -3.75
N LEU A 465 3.36 12.18 -4.20
CA LEU A 465 2.06 11.48 -4.14
C LEU A 465 2.09 10.16 -3.35
N PRO A 466 2.64 10.09 -2.12
CA PRO A 466 2.69 8.83 -1.38
C PRO A 466 1.28 8.29 -1.04
N PHE A 467 0.29 9.16 -0.96
CA PHE A 467 -1.11 8.84 -0.68
C PHE A 467 -2.02 8.99 -1.92
N GLY A 468 -1.44 9.18 -3.11
CA GLY A 468 -2.21 9.46 -4.32
C GLY A 468 -2.86 10.85 -4.32
N SER A 469 -3.85 11.05 -5.20
CA SER A 469 -4.55 12.33 -5.36
C SER A 469 -5.96 12.11 -5.90
N GLY A 470 -6.76 13.20 -5.98
CA GLY A 470 -8.10 13.22 -6.56
C GLY A 470 -9.12 12.43 -5.75
N ARG A 471 -10.16 11.91 -6.42
CA ARG A 471 -11.25 11.15 -5.78
C ARG A 471 -10.76 9.89 -5.07
N ARG A 472 -9.65 9.32 -5.50
CA ARG A 472 -9.05 8.09 -4.98
C ARG A 472 -7.89 8.33 -4.00
N ILE A 473 -7.71 9.56 -3.52
CA ILE A 473 -6.72 9.86 -2.47
C ILE A 473 -6.96 8.95 -1.25
N CYS A 474 -5.87 8.52 -0.61
CA CYS A 474 -5.95 7.67 0.59
C CYS A 474 -6.84 8.31 1.67
N PRO A 475 -7.84 7.62 2.23
CA PRO A 475 -8.63 8.14 3.33
C PRO A 475 -7.88 8.10 4.67
N GLY A 476 -6.84 7.25 4.78
CA GLY A 476 -6.10 6.99 6.00
C GLY A 476 -4.91 7.91 6.29
N ILE A 477 -4.75 9.03 5.56
CA ILE A 477 -3.57 9.92 5.71
C ILE A 477 -3.36 10.35 7.17
N ASN A 478 -4.41 10.82 7.84
CA ASN A 478 -4.31 11.27 9.24
C ASN A 478 -3.97 10.12 10.18
N PHE A 479 -4.57 8.96 9.97
CA PHE A 479 -4.31 7.75 10.77
C PHE A 479 -2.87 7.26 10.60
N ALA A 480 -2.41 7.16 9.36
CA ALA A 480 -1.06 6.69 9.04
C ALA A 480 0.01 7.62 9.65
N ASN A 481 -0.12 8.94 9.44
CA ASN A 481 0.85 9.90 9.99
C ASN A 481 0.87 9.84 11.52
N ALA A 482 -0.29 9.82 12.20
CA ALA A 482 -0.36 9.74 13.64
C ALA A 482 0.32 8.46 14.18
N ALA A 483 0.04 7.30 13.59
CA ALA A 483 0.63 6.04 14.02
C ALA A 483 2.15 5.97 13.76
N VAL A 484 2.61 6.47 12.60
CA VAL A 484 4.04 6.46 12.24
C VAL A 484 4.83 7.46 13.10
N GLU A 485 4.37 8.71 13.22
CA GLU A 485 5.05 9.74 14.01
C GLU A 485 5.14 9.34 15.48
N MET A 486 4.05 8.78 16.04
CA MET A 486 3.98 8.29 17.42
C MET A 486 5.03 7.23 17.71
N MET A 487 5.11 6.19 16.89
CA MET A 487 6.05 5.10 17.11
C MET A 487 7.49 5.53 16.84
N LEU A 488 7.75 6.26 15.76
CA LEU A 488 9.10 6.73 15.43
C LEU A 488 9.68 7.63 16.52
N ALA A 489 8.87 8.58 17.05
CA ALA A 489 9.28 9.43 18.17
C ALA A 489 9.68 8.60 19.40
N ASN A 490 8.89 7.59 19.75
CA ASN A 490 9.18 6.73 20.90
C ASN A 490 10.43 5.86 20.70
N LEU A 491 10.66 5.34 19.50
CA LEU A 491 11.87 4.57 19.19
C LEU A 491 13.15 5.40 19.37
N VAL A 492 13.17 6.63 18.86
CA VAL A 492 14.36 7.49 18.93
C VAL A 492 14.53 8.18 20.29
N TYR A 493 13.45 8.34 21.04
CA TYR A 493 13.48 8.90 22.40
C TYR A 493 14.10 7.92 23.40
N HIS A 494 13.63 6.65 23.38
CA HIS A 494 13.92 5.68 24.42
C HIS A 494 15.21 4.91 24.21
N PHE A 495 15.69 4.83 22.96
CA PHE A 495 16.83 3.97 22.61
C PHE A 495 17.87 4.70 21.78
N ASP A 496 19.11 4.33 22.00
CA ASP A 496 20.18 4.44 21.02
C ASP A 496 20.27 3.11 20.26
N TRP A 497 20.56 3.20 18.96
CA TRP A 497 20.46 2.07 18.06
C TRP A 497 21.79 1.76 17.40
N GLU A 498 22.15 0.48 17.36
CA GLU A 498 23.33 -0.01 16.68
C GLU A 498 22.98 -1.14 15.72
N LEU A 499 23.85 -1.35 14.71
CA LEU A 499 23.77 -2.49 13.84
C LEU A 499 24.45 -3.69 14.52
N PRO A 500 23.99 -4.92 14.25
CA PRO A 500 24.72 -6.12 14.65
C PRO A 500 26.15 -6.10 14.09
N ALA A 501 27.12 -6.64 14.85
CA ALA A 501 28.55 -6.58 14.51
C ALA A 501 28.90 -7.16 13.12
N TRP A 502 28.07 -8.06 12.60
CA TRP A 502 28.23 -8.65 11.26
C TRP A 502 27.67 -7.79 10.12
N THR A 503 27.01 -6.65 10.42
CA THR A 503 26.36 -5.77 9.44
C THR A 503 26.99 -4.38 9.49
N LYS A 504 27.54 -3.91 8.36
CA LYS A 504 28.13 -2.56 8.25
C LYS A 504 27.12 -1.46 7.89
N ALA A 505 26.10 -1.82 7.13
CA ALA A 505 25.01 -0.94 6.68
C ALA A 505 23.74 -1.78 6.51
N VAL A 506 22.60 -1.13 6.62
CA VAL A 506 21.30 -1.78 6.36
C VAL A 506 21.16 -2.01 4.85
N ASP A 507 20.89 -3.26 4.46
CA ASP A 507 20.56 -3.59 3.06
C ASP A 507 19.18 -3.05 2.70
N MET A 508 19.13 -2.15 1.70
CA MET A 508 17.92 -1.51 1.22
C MET A 508 17.32 -2.24 -0.02
N THR A 509 17.78 -3.46 -0.32
CA THR A 509 17.24 -4.25 -1.43
C THR A 509 15.74 -4.48 -1.23
N GLU A 510 14.96 -4.14 -2.25
CA GLU A 510 13.51 -4.20 -2.23
C GLU A 510 12.97 -5.47 -2.90
N VAL A 511 11.80 -5.90 -2.43
CA VAL A 511 10.95 -6.91 -3.08
C VAL A 511 9.60 -6.29 -3.36
N PHE A 512 9.13 -6.45 -4.59
CA PHE A 512 7.85 -5.91 -5.04
C PHE A 512 6.72 -6.92 -4.80
N SER A 513 5.64 -6.42 -4.23
CA SER A 513 4.31 -7.03 -4.22
C SER A 513 3.28 -5.94 -4.57
N LEU A 514 2.12 -5.87 -3.94
CA LEU A 514 1.27 -4.68 -4.04
C LEU A 514 1.97 -3.45 -3.41
N SER A 515 2.66 -3.69 -2.32
CA SER A 515 3.58 -2.78 -1.65
C SER A 515 5.03 -3.18 -1.92
N ILE A 516 5.99 -2.28 -1.67
CA ILE A 516 7.41 -2.61 -1.63
C ILE A 516 7.84 -2.90 -0.19
N ARG A 517 8.58 -4.00 -0.03
CA ARG A 517 9.15 -4.42 1.26
C ARG A 517 10.65 -4.54 1.12
N ARG A 518 11.36 -4.40 2.22
CA ARG A 518 12.76 -4.81 2.27
C ARG A 518 12.84 -6.32 2.11
N LYS A 519 13.90 -6.78 1.45
CA LYS A 519 14.15 -8.21 1.24
C LYS A 519 14.54 -8.91 2.56
N GLU A 520 15.43 -8.27 3.31
CA GLU A 520 15.95 -8.79 4.55
C GLU A 520 15.30 -8.12 5.76
N LYS A 521 15.16 -8.86 6.87
CA LYS A 521 14.62 -8.33 8.11
C LYS A 521 15.53 -7.25 8.70
N LEU A 522 14.94 -6.24 9.32
CA LEU A 522 15.68 -5.21 10.05
C LEU A 522 16.01 -5.70 11.46
N LEU A 523 17.28 -6.02 11.68
CA LEU A 523 17.80 -6.42 12.97
C LEU A 523 18.60 -5.27 13.57
N LEU A 524 18.20 -4.77 14.74
CA LEU A 524 18.89 -3.67 15.42
C LEU A 524 19.15 -4.01 16.89
N ILE A 525 20.24 -3.48 17.42
CA ILE A 525 20.60 -3.59 18.85
C ILE A 525 20.14 -2.32 19.55
N PRO A 526 19.16 -2.40 20.46
CA PRO A 526 18.72 -1.27 21.26
C PRO A 526 19.59 -1.12 22.52
N THR A 527 20.07 0.09 22.77
CA THR A 527 20.63 0.49 24.05
C THR A 527 19.63 1.40 24.76
N PRO A 528 18.98 0.97 25.84
CA PRO A 528 18.05 1.81 26.57
C PRO A 528 18.74 3.07 27.10
N ARG A 529 18.13 4.21 26.86
CA ARG A 529 18.61 5.47 27.42
C ARG A 529 18.35 5.47 28.94
N LEU A 530 19.42 5.54 29.73
CA LEU A 530 19.30 5.74 31.16
C LEU A 530 18.76 7.16 31.42
N ARG A 531 17.71 7.29 32.24
CA ARG A 531 17.35 8.60 32.79
C ARG A 531 18.57 9.05 33.63
N ARG A 532 19.21 10.17 33.27
CA ARG A 532 20.12 10.81 34.22
C ARG A 532 19.23 11.32 35.35
N GLU A 533 19.36 10.72 36.51
CA GLU A 533 18.96 11.34 37.76
C GLU A 533 19.92 12.51 37.96
N GLU A 534 19.44 13.73 37.69
CA GLU A 534 20.10 14.97 38.10
C GLU A 534 19.57 15.40 39.48
#